data_e7c6528c4a1006ce0b563068f10a09b8
#
_entry.id   e7c6528c4a1006ce0b563068f10a09b8
#
_cell.length_a   1.000
_cell.length_b   1.000
_cell.length_c   1.000
_cell.angle_alpha   90.00
_cell.angle_beta   90.00
_cell.angle_gamma   90.00
#
_symmetry.space_group_name_H-M   'P 1'
#
loop_
_entity.id
_entity.type
_entity.pdbx_description
1 polymer ?
#
loop_
_entity_poly.entity_id
_entity_poly.type
_entity_poly.pdbx_seq_one_letter_code
_entity_poly.pdbx_strand_id
1 'polypeptide(L)'
;MNKKRIIIVTIIIILVVILGLWISGIIPKQIARISATNYLKKNFPEKQYEYVDIEWSSSFGGYSIRFKDENDEIVGFLMNNKYFPITPGQGIFGLEDSYRVEYEGIADINDFYNHSIISKYQDLRTLPENYSKEQAQKDNCFIIGAMVHNDNLYSEFMDKYNKKENAFIRVVQSTVEGDIFIIDVLYEARNNKIHLVKDDTRDKFSAQEDRTIKYKTYEKTGVWNYANSQYWVAYNGELPDDTKAEYSINSDDLFIIATIN
;
A
#
# COMPACT_ATOMS: atom_id res chain seq x y z
N MET A 1 -49.34 -9.78 37.18
CA MET A 1 -48.81 -10.40 35.92
C MET A 1 -48.28 -11.81 36.27
N ASN A 2 -48.66 -12.82 35.48
CA ASN A 2 -48.27 -14.22 35.76
C ASN A 2 -46.74 -14.37 35.62
N LYS A 3 -46.08 -15.04 36.62
CA LYS A 3 -44.62 -15.23 36.63
C LYS A 3 -44.07 -15.76 35.27
N LYS A 4 -44.80 -16.65 34.60
CA LYS A 4 -44.43 -17.16 33.27
C LYS A 4 -44.41 -16.03 32.20
N ARG A 5 -45.34 -15.07 32.23
CA ARG A 5 -45.35 -13.96 31.27
C ARG A 5 -44.18 -12.99 31.53
N ILE A 6 -43.82 -12.75 32.80
CA ILE A 6 -42.63 -11.95 33.12
C ILE A 6 -41.38 -12.55 32.56
N ILE A 7 -41.16 -13.86 32.74
CA ILE A 7 -39.98 -14.57 32.23
C ILE A 7 -39.92 -14.48 30.70
N ILE A 8 -41.03 -14.70 29.99
CA ILE A 8 -41.08 -14.63 28.53
C ILE A 8 -40.75 -13.23 28.03
N VAL A 9 -41.32 -12.20 28.65
CA VAL A 9 -41.04 -10.80 28.26
C VAL A 9 -39.55 -10.45 28.50
N THR A 10 -39.01 -10.90 29.64
CA THR A 10 -37.57 -10.69 29.94
C THR A 10 -36.65 -11.35 28.89
N ILE A 11 -36.95 -12.60 28.48
CA ILE A 11 -36.20 -13.31 27.48
C ILE A 11 -36.27 -12.54 26.13
N ILE A 12 -37.43 -12.09 25.73
CA ILE A 12 -37.63 -11.32 24.49
C ILE A 12 -36.79 -10.04 24.53
N ILE A 13 -36.81 -9.30 25.63
CA ILE A 13 -36.01 -8.07 25.79
C ILE A 13 -34.53 -8.38 25.66
N ILE A 14 -34.03 -9.44 26.30
CA ILE A 14 -32.64 -9.85 26.22
C ILE A 14 -32.26 -10.20 24.75
N LEU A 15 -33.09 -10.95 24.06
CA LEU A 15 -32.85 -11.29 22.65
C LEU A 15 -32.83 -10.05 21.74
N VAL A 16 -33.72 -9.09 21.96
CA VAL A 16 -33.72 -7.81 21.21
C VAL A 16 -32.45 -7.01 21.46
N VAL A 17 -31.99 -6.96 22.71
CA VAL A 17 -30.74 -6.27 23.07
C VAL A 17 -29.54 -6.96 22.40
N ILE A 18 -29.44 -8.29 22.47
CA ILE A 18 -28.36 -9.06 21.81
C ILE A 18 -28.39 -8.82 20.30
N LEU A 19 -29.56 -8.85 19.67
CA LEU A 19 -29.69 -8.59 18.25
C LEU A 19 -29.26 -7.16 17.90
N GLY A 20 -29.64 -6.17 18.71
CA GLY A 20 -29.21 -4.78 18.54
C GLY A 20 -27.68 -4.63 18.64
N LEU A 21 -27.05 -5.27 19.63
CA LEU A 21 -25.58 -5.29 19.78
C LEU A 21 -24.89 -6.02 18.64
N TRP A 22 -25.54 -7.02 18.04
CA TRP A 22 -25.03 -7.72 16.88
C TRP A 22 -25.07 -6.85 15.63
N ILE A 23 -26.20 -6.24 15.33
CA ILE A 23 -26.40 -5.38 14.15
C ILE A 23 -25.53 -4.13 14.23
N SER A 24 -25.35 -3.54 15.43
CA SER A 24 -24.47 -2.39 15.65
C SER A 24 -22.99 -2.69 15.47
N GLY A 25 -22.60 -3.97 15.31
CA GLY A 25 -21.22 -4.39 15.15
C GLY A 25 -20.44 -4.55 16.46
N ILE A 26 -21.04 -4.28 17.63
CA ILE A 26 -20.34 -4.40 18.91
C ILE A 26 -19.94 -5.84 19.19
N ILE A 27 -20.88 -6.79 19.08
CA ILE A 27 -20.59 -8.23 19.28
C ILE A 27 -19.63 -8.75 18.20
N PRO A 28 -19.85 -8.53 16.87
CA PRO A 28 -18.91 -8.93 15.85
C PRO A 28 -17.48 -8.44 16.06
N LYS A 29 -17.29 -7.17 16.45
CA LYS A 29 -15.96 -6.62 16.78
C LYS A 29 -15.29 -7.37 17.93
N GLN A 30 -16.02 -7.70 19.00
CA GLN A 30 -15.45 -8.47 20.11
C GLN A 30 -15.08 -9.90 19.71
N ILE A 31 -15.88 -10.55 18.90
CA ILE A 31 -15.57 -11.88 18.36
C ILE A 31 -14.30 -11.82 17.51
N ALA A 32 -14.20 -10.82 16.63
CA ALA A 32 -13.03 -10.61 15.81
C ALA A 32 -11.77 -10.40 16.66
N ARG A 33 -11.84 -9.53 17.69
CA ARG A 33 -10.74 -9.30 18.62
C ARG A 33 -10.30 -10.57 19.34
N ILE A 34 -11.25 -11.34 19.90
CA ILE A 34 -10.96 -12.60 20.60
C ILE A 34 -10.31 -13.61 19.65
N SER A 35 -10.83 -13.73 18.42
CA SER A 35 -10.32 -14.65 17.42
C SER A 35 -8.87 -14.30 17.03
N ALA A 36 -8.58 -13.03 16.76
CA ALA A 36 -7.23 -12.56 16.45
C ALA A 36 -6.27 -12.74 17.65
N THR A 37 -6.70 -12.42 18.86
CA THR A 37 -5.89 -12.61 20.08
C THR A 37 -5.56 -14.10 20.29
N ASN A 38 -6.53 -14.99 20.08
CA ASN A 38 -6.31 -16.44 20.21
C ASN A 38 -5.37 -16.97 19.13
N TYR A 39 -5.46 -16.42 17.92
CA TYR A 39 -4.53 -16.77 16.84
C TYR A 39 -3.10 -16.39 17.21
N LEU A 40 -2.86 -15.15 17.68
CA LEU A 40 -1.55 -14.70 18.12
C LEU A 40 -0.98 -15.58 19.22
N LYS A 41 -1.74 -15.82 20.29
CA LYS A 41 -1.32 -16.67 21.40
C LYS A 41 -0.99 -18.11 20.99
N LYS A 42 -1.68 -18.62 20.00
CA LYS A 42 -1.47 -20.00 19.53
C LYS A 42 -0.23 -20.14 18.63
N ASN A 43 0.00 -19.17 17.76
CA ASN A 43 1.04 -19.27 16.74
C ASN A 43 2.36 -18.55 17.14
N PHE A 44 2.27 -17.59 18.08
CA PHE A 44 3.41 -16.81 18.58
C PHE A 44 3.37 -16.73 20.10
N PRO A 45 3.47 -17.87 20.82
CA PRO A 45 3.29 -17.92 22.27
C PRO A 45 4.37 -17.18 23.07
N GLU A 46 5.55 -16.98 22.47
CA GLU A 46 6.68 -16.26 23.07
C GLU A 46 6.60 -14.75 22.95
N LYS A 47 5.73 -14.22 22.08
CA LYS A 47 5.56 -12.77 21.86
C LYS A 47 4.38 -12.22 22.64
N GLN A 48 4.50 -10.99 23.13
CA GLN A 48 3.42 -10.28 23.79
C GLN A 48 2.83 -9.24 22.83
N TYR A 49 1.51 -9.26 22.71
CA TYR A 49 0.79 -8.35 21.84
C TYR A 49 -0.26 -7.57 22.63
N GLU A 50 -0.23 -6.25 22.51
CA GLU A 50 -1.23 -5.34 23.06
C GLU A 50 -2.23 -4.94 21.98
N TYR A 51 -3.52 -5.03 22.28
CA TYR A 51 -4.58 -4.61 21.36
C TYR A 51 -4.58 -3.09 21.20
N VAL A 52 -4.57 -2.61 19.97
CA VAL A 52 -4.64 -1.19 19.62
C VAL A 52 -6.07 -0.81 19.25
N ASP A 53 -6.60 -1.30 18.15
CA ASP A 53 -7.93 -0.95 17.67
C ASP A 53 -8.52 -1.99 16.70
N ILE A 54 -9.78 -1.74 16.29
CA ILE A 54 -10.50 -2.51 15.30
C ILE A 54 -11.41 -1.61 14.49
N GLU A 55 -11.29 -1.68 13.16
CA GLU A 55 -12.08 -0.92 12.22
C GLU A 55 -12.75 -1.83 11.18
N TRP A 56 -13.89 -1.40 10.65
CA TRP A 56 -14.52 -2.06 9.52
C TRP A 56 -13.89 -1.56 8.23
N SER A 57 -13.34 -2.46 7.44
CA SER A 57 -12.87 -2.16 6.09
C SER A 57 -13.93 -2.51 5.06
N SER A 58 -14.50 -1.50 4.42
CA SER A 58 -15.49 -1.69 3.35
C SER A 58 -14.87 -2.29 2.10
N SER A 59 -13.60 -2.00 1.84
CA SER A 59 -12.84 -2.51 0.68
C SER A 59 -12.63 -4.02 0.76
N PHE A 60 -12.34 -4.54 1.95
CA PHE A 60 -12.11 -5.97 2.16
C PHE A 60 -13.33 -6.74 2.67
N GLY A 61 -14.42 -6.05 3.04
CA GLY A 61 -15.61 -6.69 3.60
C GLY A 61 -15.38 -7.39 4.94
N GLY A 62 -14.37 -6.94 5.71
CA GLY A 62 -13.95 -7.54 6.97
C GLY A 62 -13.51 -6.50 8.01
N TYR A 63 -13.13 -6.96 9.21
CA TYR A 63 -12.55 -6.11 10.25
C TYR A 63 -11.03 -6.10 10.13
N SER A 64 -10.43 -4.91 10.06
CA SER A 64 -9.00 -4.70 10.27
C SER A 64 -8.75 -4.54 11.77
N ILE A 65 -7.88 -5.37 12.34
CA ILE A 65 -7.53 -5.33 13.77
C ILE A 65 -6.03 -5.10 13.88
N ARG A 66 -5.65 -4.18 14.77
CA ARG A 66 -4.26 -3.86 15.02
C ARG A 66 -3.86 -4.20 16.45
N PHE A 67 -2.65 -4.74 16.57
CA PHE A 67 -1.96 -4.99 17.82
C PHE A 67 -0.58 -4.33 17.78
N LYS A 68 -0.01 -4.09 18.93
CA LYS A 68 1.38 -3.71 19.11
C LYS A 68 2.15 -4.88 19.72
N ASP A 69 3.35 -5.10 19.27
CA ASP A 69 4.28 -6.02 19.91
C ASP A 69 5.13 -5.32 21.00
N GLU A 70 6.05 -6.04 21.59
CA GLU A 70 6.96 -5.56 22.64
C GLU A 70 7.96 -4.49 22.16
N ASN A 71 8.12 -4.30 20.86
CA ASN A 71 8.97 -3.28 20.24
C ASN A 71 8.17 -2.07 19.76
N ASP A 72 6.87 -1.97 20.10
CA ASP A 72 5.93 -0.97 19.60
C ASP A 72 5.59 -1.12 18.10
N GLU A 73 5.93 -2.24 17.48
CA GLU A 73 5.61 -2.52 16.08
C GLU A 73 4.13 -2.92 15.92
N ILE A 74 3.50 -2.42 14.85
CA ILE A 74 2.09 -2.68 14.58
C ILE A 74 1.92 -3.97 13.78
N VAL A 75 1.15 -4.88 14.33
CA VAL A 75 0.73 -6.14 13.72
C VAL A 75 -0.74 -6.06 13.39
N GLY A 76 -1.09 -6.23 12.13
CA GLY A 76 -2.46 -6.13 11.63
C GLY A 76 -3.05 -7.47 11.20
N PHE A 77 -4.36 -7.60 11.37
CA PHE A 77 -5.13 -8.74 10.86
C PHE A 77 -6.30 -8.25 10.04
N LEU A 78 -6.55 -8.89 8.92
CA LEU A 78 -7.82 -8.81 8.25
C LEU A 78 -8.69 -10.01 8.69
N MET A 79 -9.83 -9.73 9.29
CA MET A 79 -10.78 -10.74 9.71
C MET A 79 -11.84 -10.92 8.63
N ASN A 80 -12.01 -12.14 8.15
CA ASN A 80 -13.06 -12.45 7.19
C ASN A 80 -14.45 -12.32 7.84
N ASN A 81 -15.38 -11.84 7.01
CA ASN A 81 -16.79 -11.67 7.32
C ASN A 81 -17.13 -10.60 8.37
N LYS A 82 -18.23 -9.92 8.11
CA LYS A 82 -18.82 -8.94 9.04
C LYS A 82 -19.50 -9.59 10.24
N TYR A 83 -20.05 -10.76 9.99
CA TYR A 83 -20.82 -11.52 10.97
C TYR A 83 -20.19 -12.93 11.13
N PHE A 84 -20.90 -13.85 11.70
CA PHE A 84 -20.38 -15.19 11.98
C PHE A 84 -20.31 -16.08 10.70
N PRO A 85 -19.25 -16.91 10.51
CA PRO A 85 -18.04 -17.05 11.30
C PRO A 85 -17.01 -15.93 11.01
N ILE A 86 -16.45 -15.32 12.06
CA ILE A 86 -15.42 -14.29 11.96
C ILE A 86 -14.09 -14.99 12.25
N THR A 87 -13.27 -15.15 11.22
CA THR A 87 -11.98 -15.87 11.30
C THR A 87 -10.86 -15.00 10.76
N PRO A 88 -9.61 -15.22 11.21
CA PRO A 88 -8.47 -14.61 10.56
C PRO A 88 -8.47 -14.95 9.06
N GLY A 89 -8.37 -13.91 8.22
CA GLY A 89 -8.27 -14.05 6.77
C GLY A 89 -6.86 -14.38 6.32
N GLN A 90 -6.69 -14.49 5.02
CA GLN A 90 -5.37 -14.41 4.42
C GLN A 90 -4.97 -12.93 4.46
N GLY A 91 -3.85 -12.61 5.08
CA GLY A 91 -3.39 -11.24 5.25
C GLY A 91 -3.21 -10.90 6.71
N ILE A 92 -2.24 -11.56 7.33
CA ILE A 92 -1.73 -11.20 8.64
C ILE A 92 -0.50 -10.36 8.36
N PHE A 93 -0.58 -9.07 8.70
CA PHE A 93 0.45 -8.10 8.42
C PHE A 93 1.34 -7.92 9.65
N GLY A 94 2.67 -7.92 9.47
CA GLY A 94 3.62 -7.62 10.53
C GLY A 94 3.93 -8.76 11.51
N LEU A 95 3.59 -10.03 11.21
CA LEU A 95 3.87 -11.18 12.09
C LEU A 95 5.19 -11.90 11.82
N GLU A 96 5.84 -11.61 10.71
CA GLU A 96 7.17 -12.16 10.40
C GLU A 96 8.21 -11.09 10.69
N ASP A 97 9.26 -11.48 11.40
CA ASP A 97 10.42 -10.71 11.87
C ASP A 97 10.51 -9.28 11.37
N SER A 98 10.39 -8.35 12.34
CA SER A 98 10.81 -6.95 12.25
C SER A 98 11.06 -6.45 10.83
N TYR A 99 10.26 -5.52 10.33
CA TYR A 99 10.38 -4.78 9.08
C TYR A 99 11.82 -4.78 8.51
N ARG A 100 12.22 -5.90 7.98
CA ARG A 100 13.44 -5.98 7.20
C ARG A 100 13.06 -5.48 5.83
N VAL A 101 13.26 -4.18 5.62
CA VAL A 101 13.17 -3.62 4.29
C VAL A 101 14.15 -4.39 3.42
N GLU A 102 13.63 -5.20 2.52
CA GLU A 102 14.47 -5.84 1.53
C GLU A 102 14.83 -4.82 0.45
N TYR A 103 16.10 -4.74 0.13
CA TYR A 103 16.61 -3.87 -0.91
C TYR A 103 17.06 -4.71 -2.08
N GLU A 104 16.43 -4.53 -3.22
CA GLU A 104 16.95 -5.05 -4.48
C GLU A 104 17.78 -3.96 -5.16
N GLY A 105 19.11 -4.23 -5.33
CA GLY A 105 20.02 -3.28 -5.97
C GLY A 105 20.50 -2.15 -5.05
N ILE A 106 20.85 -2.44 -3.79
CA ILE A 106 21.22 -1.40 -2.81
C ILE A 106 22.42 -0.53 -3.25
N ALA A 107 23.38 -1.08 -3.96
CA ALA A 107 24.52 -0.32 -4.48
C ALA A 107 24.04 0.72 -5.52
N ASP A 108 23.18 0.28 -6.42
CA ASP A 108 22.60 1.14 -7.47
C ASP A 108 21.68 2.21 -6.88
N ILE A 109 20.95 1.90 -5.79
CA ILE A 109 20.14 2.87 -5.06
C ILE A 109 21.03 3.95 -4.44
N ASN A 110 22.18 3.58 -3.88
CA ASN A 110 23.13 4.54 -3.33
C ASN A 110 23.68 5.45 -4.43
N ASP A 111 24.05 4.89 -5.57
CA ASP A 111 24.55 5.65 -6.72
C ASP A 111 23.46 6.56 -7.30
N PHE A 112 22.20 6.11 -7.34
CA PHE A 112 21.06 6.90 -7.74
C PHE A 112 20.93 8.16 -6.87
N TYR A 113 20.94 8.04 -5.54
CA TYR A 113 20.81 9.21 -4.65
C TYR A 113 22.06 10.10 -4.58
N ASN A 114 23.21 9.62 -5.02
CA ASN A 114 24.41 10.44 -5.19
C ASN A 114 24.40 11.30 -6.46
N HIS A 115 23.43 11.11 -7.36
CA HIS A 115 23.33 11.89 -8.58
C HIS A 115 23.02 13.38 -8.27
N SER A 116 23.76 14.29 -8.89
CA SER A 116 23.72 15.73 -8.57
C SER A 116 22.33 16.38 -8.71
N ILE A 117 21.49 15.90 -9.66
CA ILE A 117 20.14 16.44 -9.87
C ILE A 117 19.19 16.06 -8.74
N ILE A 118 19.47 14.97 -8.02
CA ILE A 118 18.65 14.44 -6.93
C ILE A 118 19.06 15.05 -5.59
N SER A 119 20.24 15.64 -5.48
CA SER A 119 20.83 16.12 -4.21
C SER A 119 19.94 17.07 -3.40
N LYS A 120 18.95 17.71 -4.03
CA LYS A 120 17.95 18.56 -3.36
C LYS A 120 16.73 17.82 -2.83
N TYR A 121 16.57 16.53 -3.18
CA TYR A 121 15.48 15.71 -2.71
C TYR A 121 15.98 14.79 -1.60
N GLN A 122 15.13 14.59 -0.61
CA GLN A 122 15.41 13.63 0.45
C GLN A 122 15.37 12.21 -0.13
N ASP A 123 16.34 11.37 0.26
CA ASP A 123 16.34 9.94 -0.06
C ASP A 123 15.04 9.29 0.44
N LEU A 124 14.31 8.59 -0.43
CA LEU A 124 13.01 8.00 -0.07
C LEU A 124 13.10 7.01 1.10
N ARG A 125 14.27 6.39 1.31
CA ARG A 125 14.54 5.49 2.46
C ARG A 125 14.51 6.20 3.81
N THR A 126 14.70 7.53 3.80
CA THR A 126 14.73 8.37 5.01
C THR A 126 13.40 9.14 5.22
N LEU A 127 12.46 8.99 4.32
CA LEU A 127 11.13 9.56 4.49
C LEU A 127 10.39 8.86 5.64
N PRO A 128 9.56 9.58 6.41
CA PRO A 128 8.84 8.99 7.52
C PRO A 128 7.88 7.87 7.04
N GLU A 129 7.68 6.87 7.88
CA GLU A 129 6.77 5.75 7.59
C GLU A 129 5.34 6.23 7.29
N ASN A 130 4.88 7.25 8.02
CA ASN A 130 3.58 7.87 7.84
C ASN A 130 3.60 9.03 6.82
N TYR A 131 4.46 8.95 5.79
CA TYR A 131 4.52 9.95 4.73
C TYR A 131 3.14 10.12 4.09
N SER A 132 2.59 11.32 4.14
CA SER A 132 1.21 11.59 3.71
C SER A 132 1.16 12.33 2.37
N LYS A 133 -0.03 12.36 1.75
CA LYS A 133 -0.27 13.17 0.53
C LYS A 133 -0.03 14.65 0.77
N GLU A 134 -0.39 15.16 1.93
CA GLU A 134 -0.17 16.56 2.31
C GLU A 134 1.32 16.88 2.42
N GLN A 135 2.13 15.92 2.90
CA GLN A 135 3.57 16.06 2.90
C GLN A 135 4.13 15.99 1.48
N ALA A 136 3.66 15.05 0.67
CA ALA A 136 4.05 14.93 -0.74
C ALA A 136 3.75 16.21 -1.55
N GLN A 137 2.64 16.90 -1.27
CA GLN A 137 2.36 18.20 -1.87
C GLN A 137 3.38 19.27 -1.47
N LYS A 138 3.76 19.35 -0.20
CA LYS A 138 4.78 20.29 0.30
C LYS A 138 6.15 20.00 -0.29
N ASP A 139 6.47 18.74 -0.51
CA ASP A 139 7.72 18.26 -1.09
C ASP A 139 7.72 18.34 -2.62
N ASN A 140 6.67 18.93 -3.21
CA ASN A 140 6.51 19.13 -4.65
C ASN A 140 6.60 17.82 -5.45
N CYS A 141 5.86 16.80 -4.99
CA CYS A 141 5.75 15.52 -5.69
C CYS A 141 4.62 15.54 -6.73
N PHE A 142 4.73 14.69 -7.75
CA PHE A 142 3.63 14.35 -8.65
C PHE A 142 2.73 13.32 -7.97
N ILE A 143 1.50 13.72 -7.63
CA ILE A 143 0.61 12.89 -6.82
C ILE A 143 -0.51 12.33 -7.69
N ILE A 144 -0.71 11.03 -7.61
CA ILE A 144 -1.72 10.28 -8.34
C ILE A 144 -2.66 9.61 -7.34
N GLY A 145 -3.96 9.73 -7.59
CA GLY A 145 -5.01 9.16 -6.75
C GLY A 145 -6.38 9.52 -7.32
N ALA A 146 -7.38 9.76 -6.47
CA ALA A 146 -8.70 10.19 -6.90
C ALA A 146 -8.68 11.50 -7.71
N MET A 147 -7.65 12.33 -7.52
CA MET A 147 -7.33 13.50 -8.34
C MET A 147 -5.82 13.53 -8.57
N VAL A 148 -5.41 13.93 -9.78
CA VAL A 148 -4.00 14.21 -10.10
C VAL A 148 -3.65 15.59 -9.60
N HIS A 149 -2.51 15.70 -8.90
CA HIS A 149 -1.97 16.97 -8.44
C HIS A 149 -0.56 17.18 -8.99
N ASN A 150 -0.24 18.43 -9.36
CA ASN A 150 1.05 18.81 -9.92
C ASN A 150 1.36 18.14 -11.27
N ASP A 151 0.37 18.01 -12.15
CA ASP A 151 0.50 17.47 -13.52
C ASP A 151 1.52 18.20 -14.39
N ASN A 152 1.82 19.48 -14.08
CA ASN A 152 2.91 20.23 -14.69
C ASN A 152 4.28 19.56 -14.48
N LEU A 153 4.50 18.87 -13.34
CA LEU A 153 5.78 18.19 -13.08
C LEU A 153 6.03 17.04 -14.05
N TYR A 154 4.98 16.30 -14.40
CA TYR A 154 5.05 15.27 -15.42
C TYR A 154 5.41 15.88 -16.79
N SER A 155 4.74 16.98 -17.18
CA SER A 155 5.01 17.67 -18.43
C SER A 155 6.45 18.22 -18.47
N GLU A 156 6.93 18.80 -17.38
CA GLU A 156 8.31 19.30 -17.25
C GLU A 156 9.35 18.15 -17.38
N PHE A 157 9.05 16.99 -16.74
CA PHE A 157 9.91 15.82 -16.86
C PHE A 157 9.99 15.34 -18.30
N MET A 158 8.83 15.18 -18.97
CA MET A 158 8.76 14.72 -20.37
C MET A 158 9.39 15.71 -21.35
N ASP A 159 9.27 17.02 -21.11
CA ASP A 159 9.94 18.04 -21.90
C ASP A 159 11.46 17.92 -21.83
N LYS A 160 12.02 17.73 -20.63
CA LYS A 160 13.47 17.51 -20.45
C LYS A 160 13.92 16.19 -21.08
N TYR A 161 13.14 15.12 -20.89
CA TYR A 161 13.40 13.83 -21.53
C TYR A 161 13.50 13.97 -23.06
N ASN A 162 12.52 14.65 -23.68
CA ASN A 162 12.50 14.88 -25.12
C ASN A 162 13.68 15.76 -25.61
N LYS A 163 14.13 16.70 -24.78
CA LYS A 163 15.31 17.55 -25.04
C LYS A 163 16.63 16.85 -24.74
N LYS A 164 16.61 15.63 -24.25
CA LYS A 164 17.80 14.90 -23.79
C LYS A 164 18.56 15.60 -22.67
N GLU A 165 17.81 16.16 -21.75
CA GLU A 165 18.32 16.81 -20.54
C GLU A 165 18.03 15.93 -19.33
N ASN A 166 18.91 15.89 -18.33
CA ASN A 166 18.67 15.17 -17.10
C ASN A 166 17.38 15.66 -16.43
N ALA A 167 16.52 14.71 -16.02
CA ALA A 167 15.24 15.02 -15.40
C ALA A 167 15.02 14.10 -14.20
N PHE A 168 14.40 14.65 -13.16
CA PHE A 168 13.97 13.88 -11.99
C PHE A 168 12.56 14.26 -11.59
N ILE A 169 11.79 13.27 -11.16
CA ILE A 169 10.45 13.45 -10.61
C ILE A 169 10.19 12.38 -9.55
N ARG A 170 9.58 12.77 -8.42
CA ARG A 170 9.03 11.85 -7.44
C ARG A 170 7.53 11.71 -7.66
N VAL A 171 7.10 10.47 -7.86
CA VAL A 171 5.69 10.10 -8.02
C VAL A 171 5.20 9.48 -6.73
N VAL A 172 4.07 9.93 -6.24
CA VAL A 172 3.42 9.39 -5.04
C VAL A 172 2.03 8.90 -5.43
N GLN A 173 1.77 7.63 -5.19
CA GLN A 173 0.48 7.01 -5.50
C GLN A 173 -0.15 6.46 -4.24
N SER A 174 -1.49 6.33 -4.26
CA SER A 174 -2.21 5.67 -3.19
C SER A 174 -2.79 4.37 -3.68
N THR A 175 -2.71 3.35 -2.85
CA THR A 175 -3.52 2.14 -3.01
C THR A 175 -5.00 2.45 -2.82
N VAL A 176 -5.87 1.50 -3.14
CA VAL A 176 -7.34 1.61 -2.89
C VAL A 176 -7.63 1.74 -1.41
N GLU A 177 -6.76 1.20 -0.56
CA GLU A 177 -6.83 1.22 0.91
C GLU A 177 -6.36 2.55 1.49
N GLY A 178 -5.66 3.36 0.69
CA GLY A 178 -5.13 4.65 1.08
C GLY A 178 -3.67 4.66 1.50
N ASP A 179 -3.00 3.51 1.50
CA ASP A 179 -1.57 3.43 1.71
C ASP A 179 -0.80 4.06 0.55
N ILE A 180 0.44 4.45 0.78
CA ILE A 180 1.24 5.18 -0.18
C ILE A 180 2.40 4.31 -0.66
N PHE A 181 2.65 4.32 -1.96
CA PHE A 181 3.93 3.91 -2.52
C PHE A 181 4.56 5.06 -3.31
N ILE A 182 5.88 5.05 -3.37
CA ILE A 182 6.66 6.16 -3.91
C ILE A 182 7.58 5.63 -5.00
N ILE A 183 7.65 6.36 -6.11
CA ILE A 183 8.55 6.04 -7.21
C ILE A 183 9.39 7.28 -7.51
N ASP A 184 10.70 7.16 -7.37
CA ASP A 184 11.64 8.16 -7.85
C ASP A 184 12.09 7.78 -9.27
N VAL A 185 11.93 8.70 -10.20
CA VAL A 185 12.25 8.52 -11.62
C VAL A 185 13.34 9.51 -12.00
N LEU A 186 14.47 9.00 -12.45
CA LEU A 186 15.58 9.80 -13.01
C LEU A 186 15.77 9.43 -14.47
N TYR A 187 15.75 10.41 -15.34
CA TYR A 187 16.32 10.28 -16.67
C TYR A 187 17.75 10.81 -16.69
N GLU A 188 18.69 9.95 -16.99
CA GLU A 188 20.09 10.30 -17.17
C GLU A 188 20.42 10.43 -18.66
N ALA A 189 20.57 11.68 -19.14
CA ALA A 189 20.77 11.97 -20.54
C ALA A 189 22.08 11.42 -21.10
N ARG A 190 23.13 11.29 -20.26
CA ARG A 190 24.46 10.83 -20.67
C ARG A 190 24.45 9.40 -21.22
N ASN A 191 23.71 8.50 -20.57
CA ASN A 191 23.59 7.10 -20.99
C ASN A 191 22.23 6.78 -21.63
N ASN A 192 21.34 7.78 -21.70
CA ASN A 192 19.98 7.69 -22.22
C ASN A 192 19.18 6.58 -21.53
N LYS A 193 19.24 6.54 -20.19
CA LYS A 193 18.55 5.54 -19.35
C LYS A 193 17.55 6.19 -18.42
N ILE A 194 16.49 5.45 -18.14
CA ILE A 194 15.53 5.73 -17.07
C ILE A 194 15.92 4.86 -15.89
N HIS A 195 16.13 5.49 -14.76
CA HIS A 195 16.41 4.83 -13.49
C HIS A 195 15.20 5.01 -12.57
N LEU A 196 14.75 3.92 -11.96
CA LEU A 196 13.61 3.90 -11.05
C LEU A 196 14.05 3.37 -9.68
N VAL A 197 13.62 4.05 -8.63
CA VAL A 197 13.61 3.51 -7.27
C VAL A 197 12.17 3.49 -6.80
N LYS A 198 11.62 2.30 -6.61
CA LYS A 198 10.25 2.10 -6.11
C LYS A 198 10.30 1.68 -4.65
N ASP A 199 9.48 2.32 -3.83
CA ASP A 199 9.31 2.02 -2.41
C ASP A 199 7.87 1.56 -2.16
N ASP A 200 7.70 0.27 -1.94
CA ASP A 200 6.46 -0.41 -1.57
C ASP A 200 6.37 -0.67 -0.06
N THR A 201 7.34 -0.22 0.73
CA THR A 201 7.41 -0.56 2.17
C THR A 201 6.26 0.03 2.98
N ARG A 202 5.58 1.06 2.46
CA ARG A 202 4.45 1.74 3.11
C ARG A 202 3.10 1.13 2.80
N ASP A 203 3.03 0.19 1.86
CA ASP A 203 1.82 -0.58 1.58
C ASP A 203 1.64 -1.66 2.65
N LYS A 204 0.79 -1.36 3.63
CA LYS A 204 0.53 -2.25 4.78
C LYS A 204 -0.33 -3.46 4.43
N PHE A 205 -0.91 -3.47 3.24
CA PHE A 205 -1.78 -4.54 2.75
C PHE A 205 -1.09 -5.49 1.78
N SER A 206 0.08 -5.13 1.27
CA SER A 206 0.93 -6.05 0.52
C SER A 206 1.50 -7.14 1.42
N ALA A 207 1.80 -8.30 0.85
CA ALA A 207 2.58 -9.33 1.50
C ALA A 207 3.96 -8.77 1.90
N GLN A 208 4.55 -9.28 2.97
CA GLN A 208 5.80 -8.71 3.49
C GLN A 208 6.96 -8.84 2.48
N GLU A 209 7.01 -9.93 1.74
CA GLU A 209 7.97 -10.15 0.65
C GLU A 209 7.85 -9.10 -0.48
N ASP A 210 6.68 -8.46 -0.63
CA ASP A 210 6.45 -7.43 -1.64
C ASP A 210 6.80 -6.02 -1.13
N ARG A 211 7.01 -5.86 0.19
CA ARG A 211 7.37 -4.58 0.82
C ARG A 211 8.86 -4.31 0.71
N THR A 212 9.28 -3.95 -0.48
CA THR A 212 10.69 -3.79 -0.81
C THR A 212 10.97 -2.41 -1.38
N ILE A 213 12.24 -2.02 -1.32
CA ILE A 213 12.75 -0.90 -2.11
C ILE A 213 13.57 -1.50 -3.25
N LYS A 214 13.11 -1.28 -4.49
CA LYS A 214 13.67 -1.89 -5.70
C LYS A 214 14.25 -0.83 -6.62
N TYR A 215 15.43 -1.11 -7.16
CA TYR A 215 16.01 -0.33 -8.24
C TYR A 215 15.88 -1.08 -9.56
N LYS A 216 15.44 -0.38 -10.60
CA LYS A 216 15.38 -0.89 -11.97
C LYS A 216 15.81 0.18 -12.97
N THR A 217 16.28 -0.27 -14.14
CA THR A 217 16.63 0.61 -15.27
C THR A 217 15.88 0.21 -16.52
N TYR A 218 15.54 1.23 -17.33
CA TYR A 218 14.86 1.05 -18.59
C TYR A 218 15.48 1.92 -19.67
N GLU A 219 15.23 1.57 -20.94
CA GLU A 219 15.77 2.30 -22.09
C GLU A 219 14.95 3.53 -22.45
N LYS A 220 13.64 3.47 -22.21
CA LYS A 220 12.68 4.46 -22.67
C LYS A 220 11.59 4.71 -21.65
N THR A 221 10.96 5.87 -21.80
CA THR A 221 9.69 6.18 -21.12
C THR A 221 8.72 6.80 -22.11
N GLY A 222 7.43 6.63 -21.87
CA GLY A 222 6.40 7.17 -22.74
C GLY A 222 5.00 6.85 -22.26
N VAL A 223 4.01 7.15 -23.09
CA VAL A 223 2.61 6.85 -22.82
C VAL A 223 2.21 5.56 -23.51
N TRP A 224 1.63 4.66 -22.76
CA TRP A 224 1.03 3.44 -23.26
C TRP A 224 -0.49 3.49 -23.09
N ASN A 225 -1.22 3.29 -24.20
CA ASN A 225 -2.67 3.25 -24.18
C ASN A 225 -3.11 1.79 -24.09
N TYR A 226 -3.81 1.43 -23.01
CA TYR A 226 -4.31 0.08 -22.79
C TYR A 226 -5.62 0.10 -22.04
N ALA A 227 -6.59 -0.75 -22.43
CA ALA A 227 -7.89 -0.93 -21.78
C ALA A 227 -8.64 0.38 -21.50
N ASN A 228 -8.64 1.34 -22.45
CA ASN A 228 -9.24 2.68 -22.34
C ASN A 228 -8.58 3.61 -21.32
N SER A 229 -7.39 3.29 -20.85
CA SER A 229 -6.60 4.12 -19.95
C SER A 229 -5.26 4.49 -20.56
N GLN A 230 -4.69 5.60 -20.11
CA GLN A 230 -3.35 6.03 -20.47
C GLN A 230 -2.42 5.80 -19.30
N TYR A 231 -1.31 5.14 -19.56
CA TYR A 231 -0.30 4.83 -18.55
C TYR A 231 1.02 5.50 -18.92
N TRP A 232 1.61 6.19 -17.97
CA TRP A 232 3.01 6.55 -18.08
C TRP A 232 3.85 5.34 -17.69
N VAL A 233 4.75 4.93 -18.58
CA VAL A 233 5.52 3.70 -18.44
C VAL A 233 7.02 3.92 -18.69
N ALA A 234 7.85 3.09 -18.06
CA ALA A 234 9.23 2.87 -18.43
C ALA A 234 9.35 1.47 -19.07
N TYR A 235 10.13 1.32 -20.14
CA TYR A 235 10.18 0.08 -20.90
C TYR A 235 11.49 -0.14 -21.66
N ASN A 236 11.76 -1.41 -21.97
CA ASN A 236 12.81 -1.85 -22.88
C ASN A 236 12.19 -2.28 -24.22
N GLY A 237 12.93 -2.10 -25.29
CA GLY A 237 12.46 -2.51 -26.64
C GLY A 237 11.29 -1.68 -27.15
N GLU A 238 10.17 -2.32 -27.47
CA GLU A 238 8.94 -1.72 -28.00
C GLU A 238 7.76 -1.90 -27.04
N LEU A 239 6.87 -0.92 -27.03
CA LEU A 239 5.63 -1.03 -26.25
C LEU A 239 4.76 -2.17 -26.82
N PRO A 240 4.17 -3.01 -25.96
CA PRO A 240 3.28 -4.06 -26.40
C PRO A 240 2.02 -3.49 -27.05
N ASP A 241 1.53 -4.17 -28.07
CA ASP A 241 0.18 -3.92 -28.58
C ASP A 241 -0.89 -4.46 -27.61
N ASP A 242 -2.13 -3.98 -27.78
CA ASP A 242 -3.24 -4.34 -26.87
C ASP A 242 -3.49 -5.86 -26.76
N THR A 243 -3.09 -6.64 -27.77
CA THR A 243 -3.32 -8.09 -27.81
C THR A 243 -2.31 -8.89 -26.95
N LYS A 244 -1.18 -8.28 -26.60
CA LYS A 244 -0.09 -8.89 -25.80
C LYS A 244 0.08 -8.27 -24.44
N ALA A 245 -0.74 -7.29 -24.10
CA ALA A 245 -0.62 -6.47 -22.89
C ALA A 245 -0.64 -7.28 -21.60
N GLU A 246 -1.47 -8.31 -21.51
CA GLU A 246 -1.61 -9.14 -20.31
C GLU A 246 -0.31 -9.86 -19.91
N TYR A 247 0.50 -10.25 -20.90
CA TYR A 247 1.82 -10.85 -20.66
C TYR A 247 2.91 -9.82 -20.33
N SER A 248 2.74 -8.59 -20.80
CA SER A 248 3.76 -7.54 -20.68
C SER A 248 3.70 -6.78 -19.36
N ILE A 249 2.53 -6.68 -18.74
CA ILE A 249 2.34 -5.99 -17.44
C ILE A 249 3.16 -6.68 -16.31
N ASN A 250 3.41 -7.98 -16.45
CA ASN A 250 4.19 -8.76 -15.49
C ASN A 250 5.64 -9.02 -15.96
N SER A 251 6.09 -8.38 -17.03
CA SER A 251 7.45 -8.56 -17.54
C SER A 251 8.43 -7.58 -16.91
N ASP A 252 9.69 -7.99 -16.81
CA ASP A 252 10.77 -7.07 -16.40
C ASP A 252 11.05 -5.97 -17.40
N ASP A 253 10.49 -6.05 -18.61
CA ASP A 253 10.70 -5.09 -19.70
C ASP A 253 9.70 -3.92 -19.70
N LEU A 254 8.65 -3.96 -18.87
CA LEU A 254 7.66 -2.90 -18.77
C LEU A 254 7.35 -2.60 -17.31
N PHE A 255 7.38 -1.32 -16.95
CA PHE A 255 7.00 -0.83 -15.63
C PHE A 255 5.98 0.30 -15.75
N ILE A 256 4.84 0.14 -15.13
CA ILE A 256 3.82 1.20 -15.05
C ILE A 256 4.22 2.16 -13.92
N ILE A 257 4.57 3.39 -14.32
CA ILE A 257 4.90 4.45 -13.36
C ILE A 257 3.61 5.08 -12.81
N ALA A 258 2.64 5.32 -13.69
CA ALA A 258 1.43 6.06 -13.32
C ALA A 258 0.29 5.84 -14.30
N THR A 259 -0.96 5.99 -13.83
CA THR A 259 -2.13 6.21 -14.70
C THR A 259 -2.33 7.72 -14.87
N ILE A 260 -2.42 8.21 -16.12
CA ILE A 260 -2.41 9.64 -16.46
C ILE A 260 -3.64 10.09 -17.25
N ASN A 261 -4.80 9.47 -17.02
CA ASN A 261 -6.06 9.82 -17.71
C ASN A 261 -6.47 11.27 -17.49
#